data_0ea555f98bbd7a6d8826a333b6333c77
#
_entry.id   0ea555f98bbd7a6d8826a333b6333c77
#
_cell.length_a   1.000
_cell.length_b   1.000
_cell.length_c   1.000
_cell.angle_alpha   90.00
_cell.angle_beta   90.00
_cell.angle_gamma   90.00
#
_symmetry.space_group_name_H-M   'P 1'
#
loop_
_entity.id
_entity.type
_entity.pdbx_description
1 polymer ?
#
loop_
_entity_poly.entity_id
_entity_poly.type
_entity_poly.pdbx_seq_one_letter_code
_entity_poly.pdbx_strand_id
1 'polypeptide(L)'
;MERVNKIFNNILYKEYLNKLEAYEEKREFCRHNLEHFLDMSRIAYMMVLEKNLQYSKEVIYAIGLLHDIGRVKQYEKGIGHHIASFNIAKEILKDIDFKEEEKIMILEAIINHRNCESNDLNAIIYKSDKLSRACYKCRAAKECNWTLEKRNLEIKY
;
A
#
# COMPACT_ATOMS: atom_id res chain seq x y z
N MET A 1 -6.00 -7.78 15.04
CA MET A 1 -6.34 -7.48 13.60
C MET A 1 -7.80 -7.09 13.37
N GLU A 2 -8.54 -6.79 14.44
CA GLU A 2 -9.97 -6.45 14.33
C GLU A 2 -10.22 -5.19 13.49
N ARG A 3 -9.46 -4.13 13.75
CA ARG A 3 -9.57 -2.84 13.02
C ARG A 3 -9.23 -3.00 11.54
N VAL A 4 -8.26 -3.84 11.20
CA VAL A 4 -7.89 -4.16 9.80
C VAL A 4 -9.02 -4.91 9.10
N ASN A 5 -9.66 -5.86 9.80
CA ASN A 5 -10.85 -6.55 9.27
C ASN A 5 -12.04 -5.59 9.08
N LYS A 6 -12.19 -4.57 9.93
CA LYS A 6 -13.18 -3.50 9.73
C LYS A 6 -12.90 -2.69 8.44
N ILE A 7 -11.61 -2.37 8.15
CA ILE A 7 -11.22 -1.76 6.86
C ILE A 7 -11.61 -2.68 5.70
N PHE A 8 -11.16 -3.94 5.75
CA PHE A 8 -11.41 -4.90 4.68
C PHE A 8 -12.91 -5.13 4.40
N ASN A 9 -13.74 -5.10 5.46
CA ASN A 9 -15.19 -5.27 5.36
C ASN A 9 -15.97 -3.97 5.11
N ASN A 10 -15.30 -2.82 5.09
CA ASN A 10 -15.94 -1.54 4.78
C ASN A 10 -16.47 -1.55 3.33
N ILE A 11 -17.71 -1.08 3.13
CA ILE A 11 -18.38 -1.10 1.83
C ILE A 11 -17.60 -0.29 0.81
N LEU A 12 -17.15 0.91 1.20
CA LEU A 12 -16.40 1.80 0.33
C LEU A 12 -15.05 1.16 -0.09
N TYR A 13 -14.34 0.52 0.85
CA TYR A 13 -13.10 -0.20 0.56
C TYR A 13 -13.32 -1.30 -0.48
N LYS A 14 -14.34 -2.15 -0.28
CA LYS A 14 -14.66 -3.25 -1.21
C LYS A 14 -15.03 -2.73 -2.60
N GLU A 15 -15.80 -1.65 -2.68
CA GLU A 15 -16.15 -1.03 -3.96
C GLU A 15 -14.89 -0.58 -4.72
N TYR A 16 -13.98 0.12 -4.06
CA TYR A 16 -12.74 0.59 -4.69
C TYR A 16 -11.80 -0.56 -5.05
N LEU A 17 -11.66 -1.57 -4.18
CA LEU A 17 -10.82 -2.74 -4.46
C LEU A 17 -11.32 -3.49 -5.70
N ASN A 18 -12.61 -3.78 -5.78
CA ASN A 18 -13.21 -4.47 -6.94
C ASN A 18 -13.02 -3.67 -8.24
N LYS A 19 -13.20 -2.34 -8.20
CA LYS A 19 -12.95 -1.48 -9.35
C LYS A 19 -11.48 -1.50 -9.76
N LEU A 20 -10.57 -1.44 -8.79
CA LEU A 20 -9.14 -1.45 -9.05
C LEU A 20 -8.71 -2.76 -9.71
N GLU A 21 -9.15 -3.89 -9.18
CA GLU A 21 -8.85 -5.21 -9.75
C GLU A 21 -9.40 -5.36 -11.17
N ALA A 22 -10.62 -4.84 -11.44
CA ALA A 22 -11.19 -4.82 -12.78
C ALA A 22 -10.38 -3.95 -13.77
N TYR A 23 -9.94 -2.75 -13.35
CA TYR A 23 -9.08 -1.92 -14.20
C TYR A 23 -7.73 -2.56 -14.52
N GLU A 24 -7.20 -3.37 -13.61
CA GLU A 24 -5.89 -3.98 -13.75
C GLU A 24 -5.93 -5.45 -14.22
N GLU A 25 -7.11 -6.00 -14.52
CA GLU A 25 -7.27 -7.41 -14.94
C GLU A 25 -6.37 -7.78 -16.13
N LYS A 26 -6.26 -6.86 -17.13
CA LYS A 26 -5.45 -7.05 -18.33
C LYS A 26 -4.08 -6.40 -18.28
N ARG A 27 -3.68 -5.90 -17.09
CA ARG A 27 -2.39 -5.25 -16.92
C ARG A 27 -1.24 -6.26 -17.00
N GLU A 28 -0.29 -6.01 -17.87
CA GLU A 28 0.90 -6.85 -18.07
C GLU A 28 1.93 -6.70 -16.95
N PHE A 29 2.00 -5.50 -16.34
CA PHE A 29 2.91 -5.21 -15.23
C PHE A 29 2.33 -5.61 -13.87
N CYS A 30 3.08 -5.31 -12.80
CA CYS A 30 2.66 -5.56 -11.42
C CYS A 30 1.26 -4.98 -11.14
N ARG A 31 0.35 -5.81 -10.65
CA ARG A 31 -1.02 -5.42 -10.31
C ARG A 31 -1.10 -4.87 -8.89
N HIS A 32 -2.07 -3.98 -8.68
CA HIS A 32 -2.41 -3.43 -7.38
C HIS A 32 -3.71 -4.08 -6.91
N ASN A 33 -3.58 -5.26 -6.34
CA ASN A 33 -4.67 -6.10 -5.85
C ASN A 33 -4.49 -6.37 -4.34
N LEU A 34 -5.45 -7.07 -3.74
CA LEU A 34 -5.39 -7.43 -2.33
C LEU A 34 -4.13 -8.22 -1.97
N GLU A 35 -3.67 -9.12 -2.85
CA GLU A 35 -2.46 -9.92 -2.63
C GLU A 35 -1.23 -9.02 -2.44
N HIS A 36 -1.02 -8.07 -3.36
CA HIS A 36 0.02 -7.07 -3.23
C HIS A 36 -0.08 -6.25 -1.94
N PHE A 37 -1.29 -5.79 -1.58
CA PHE A 37 -1.50 -4.98 -0.37
C PHE A 37 -1.13 -5.76 0.90
N LEU A 38 -1.46 -7.05 0.95
CA LEU A 38 -1.11 -7.91 2.07
C LEU A 38 0.38 -8.25 2.10
N ASP A 39 1.01 -8.51 0.95
CA ASP A 39 2.44 -8.78 0.89
C ASP A 39 3.27 -7.57 1.30
N MET A 40 2.91 -6.39 0.82
CA MET A 40 3.50 -5.13 1.27
C MET A 40 3.36 -4.96 2.78
N SER A 41 2.17 -5.23 3.35
CA SER A 41 1.92 -5.12 4.79
C SER A 41 2.77 -6.09 5.60
N ARG A 42 2.89 -7.35 5.15
CA ARG A 42 3.70 -8.39 5.80
C ARG A 42 5.17 -8.00 5.82
N ILE A 43 5.70 -7.59 4.67
CA ILE A 43 7.11 -7.16 4.54
C ILE A 43 7.36 -5.92 5.41
N ALA A 44 6.48 -4.92 5.37
CA ALA A 44 6.62 -3.72 6.19
C ALA A 44 6.65 -4.06 7.69
N TYR A 45 5.76 -4.95 8.15
CA TYR A 45 5.75 -5.34 9.54
C TYR A 45 6.96 -6.18 9.95
N MET A 46 7.46 -7.05 9.08
CA MET A 46 8.74 -7.76 9.31
C MET A 46 9.89 -6.76 9.46
N MET A 47 9.99 -5.75 8.60
CA MET A 47 11.00 -4.69 8.71
C MET A 47 10.88 -3.88 10.01
N VAL A 48 9.65 -3.61 10.47
CA VAL A 48 9.40 -2.96 11.78
C VAL A 48 9.97 -3.78 12.92
N LEU A 49 9.74 -5.10 12.91
CA LEU A 49 10.25 -6.01 13.93
C LEU A 49 11.78 -6.13 13.90
N GLU A 50 12.37 -6.30 12.72
CA GLU A 50 13.83 -6.38 12.54
C GLU A 50 14.57 -5.14 13.03
N LYS A 51 13.94 -3.96 12.86
CA LYS A 51 14.48 -2.67 13.31
C LYS A 51 14.13 -2.32 14.76
N ASN A 52 13.41 -3.20 15.49
CA ASN A 52 12.91 -2.96 16.84
C ASN A 52 12.09 -1.66 16.98
N LEU A 53 11.32 -1.30 15.94
CA LEU A 53 10.47 -0.11 15.96
C LEU A 53 9.11 -0.41 16.61
N GLN A 54 8.50 0.59 17.24
CA GLN A 54 7.27 0.45 18.03
C GLN A 54 6.03 0.89 17.25
N TYR A 55 5.84 0.34 16.03
CA TYR A 55 4.63 0.57 15.25
C TYR A 55 3.63 -0.58 15.44
N SER A 56 2.36 -0.23 15.64
CA SER A 56 1.27 -1.22 15.75
C SER A 56 1.14 -2.02 14.45
N LYS A 57 1.01 -3.35 14.57
CA LYS A 57 0.73 -4.22 13.42
C LYS A 57 -0.49 -3.76 12.64
N GLU A 58 -1.56 -3.36 13.32
CA GLU A 58 -2.78 -2.93 12.67
C GLU A 58 -2.62 -1.60 11.92
N VAL A 59 -1.78 -0.68 12.41
CA VAL A 59 -1.41 0.56 11.69
C VAL A 59 -0.69 0.23 10.39
N ILE A 60 0.32 -0.65 10.43
CA ILE A 60 1.08 -1.06 9.23
C ILE A 60 0.15 -1.71 8.19
N TYR A 61 -0.74 -2.61 8.61
CA TYR A 61 -1.69 -3.26 7.71
C TYR A 61 -2.76 -2.30 7.18
N ALA A 62 -3.19 -1.32 7.97
CA ALA A 62 -4.10 -0.27 7.49
C ALA A 62 -3.45 0.57 6.38
N ILE A 63 -2.18 0.95 6.55
CA ILE A 63 -1.41 1.64 5.51
C ILE A 63 -1.33 0.78 4.25
N GLY A 64 -0.97 -0.50 4.38
CA GLY A 64 -0.84 -1.41 3.25
C GLY A 64 -2.13 -1.60 2.46
N LEU A 65 -3.28 -1.78 3.14
CA LEU A 65 -4.57 -1.91 2.47
C LEU A 65 -5.01 -0.63 1.74
N LEU A 66 -4.63 0.54 2.25
CA LEU A 66 -5.19 1.82 1.82
C LEU A 66 -4.26 2.64 0.90
N HIS A 67 -2.94 2.35 0.85
CA HIS A 67 -1.95 3.23 0.20
C HIS A 67 -2.21 3.46 -1.30
N ASP A 68 -2.65 2.45 -2.02
CA ASP A 68 -2.84 2.47 -3.47
C ASP A 68 -4.32 2.34 -3.93
N ILE A 69 -5.27 2.31 -2.98
CA ILE A 69 -6.70 2.18 -3.29
C ILE A 69 -7.24 3.33 -4.17
N GLY A 70 -6.59 4.49 -4.12
CA GLY A 70 -6.90 5.67 -4.92
C GLY A 70 -6.50 5.58 -6.40
N ARG A 71 -5.85 4.49 -6.85
CA ARG A 71 -5.53 4.29 -8.28
C ARG A 71 -6.77 4.26 -9.16
N VAL A 72 -7.91 3.85 -8.63
CA VAL A 72 -9.20 3.96 -9.33
C VAL A 72 -9.43 5.40 -9.81
N LYS A 73 -9.22 6.39 -8.93
CA LYS A 73 -9.38 7.81 -9.29
C LYS A 73 -8.30 8.31 -10.25
N GLN A 74 -7.13 7.73 -10.23
CA GLN A 74 -6.10 8.01 -11.22
C GLN A 74 -6.52 7.50 -12.60
N TYR A 75 -7.10 6.30 -12.71
CA TYR A 75 -7.62 5.76 -13.97
C TYR A 75 -8.84 6.54 -14.47
N GLU A 76 -9.79 6.88 -13.57
CA GLU A 76 -11.03 7.55 -13.95
C GLU A 76 -10.86 9.04 -14.27
N LYS A 77 -9.99 9.75 -13.54
CA LYS A 77 -9.95 11.22 -13.50
C LYS A 77 -8.55 11.83 -13.59
N GLY A 78 -7.49 11.03 -13.70
CA GLY A 78 -6.11 11.53 -13.71
C GLY A 78 -5.61 12.09 -12.36
N ILE A 79 -6.36 11.90 -11.26
CA ILE A 79 -5.97 12.38 -9.93
C ILE A 79 -4.82 11.52 -9.42
N GLY A 80 -3.75 12.13 -8.91
CA GLY A 80 -2.63 11.40 -8.32
C GLY A 80 -3.10 10.42 -7.25
N HIS A 81 -2.77 9.12 -7.41
CA HIS A 81 -3.31 8.06 -6.55
C HIS A 81 -3.03 8.27 -5.06
N HIS A 82 -1.87 8.83 -4.68
CA HIS A 82 -1.56 9.11 -3.28
C HIS A 82 -2.53 10.12 -2.64
N ILE A 83 -2.94 11.16 -3.40
CA ILE A 83 -3.95 12.13 -2.96
C ILE A 83 -5.33 11.47 -2.87
N ALA A 84 -5.69 10.70 -3.88
CA ALA A 84 -6.97 9.99 -3.89
C ALA A 84 -7.04 8.93 -2.78
N SER A 85 -5.96 8.16 -2.56
CA SER A 85 -5.87 7.18 -1.46
C SER A 85 -6.01 7.84 -0.10
N PHE A 86 -5.34 8.98 0.12
CA PHE A 86 -5.49 9.76 1.34
C PHE A 86 -6.96 10.13 1.63
N ASN A 87 -7.66 10.67 0.62
CA ASN A 87 -9.06 11.08 0.78
C ASN A 87 -10.00 9.89 1.04
N ILE A 88 -9.82 8.79 0.33
CA ILE A 88 -10.60 7.56 0.52
C ILE A 88 -10.30 6.95 1.89
N ALA A 89 -9.02 6.87 2.28
CA ALA A 89 -8.61 6.36 3.59
C ALA A 89 -9.18 7.20 4.74
N LYS A 90 -9.16 8.53 4.62
CA LYS A 90 -9.76 9.44 5.60
C LYS A 90 -11.25 9.14 5.83
N GLU A 91 -11.99 8.86 4.75
CA GLU A 91 -13.40 8.52 4.84
C GLU A 91 -13.61 7.16 5.53
N ILE A 92 -12.86 6.14 5.11
CA ILE A 92 -12.95 4.78 5.68
C ILE A 92 -12.59 4.76 7.17
N LEU A 93 -11.55 5.51 7.57
CA LEU A 93 -11.05 5.51 8.95
C LEU A 93 -11.96 6.26 9.94
N LYS A 94 -12.95 7.03 9.49
CA LYS A 94 -13.89 7.74 10.39
C LYS A 94 -14.60 6.78 11.35
N ASP A 95 -15.07 5.65 10.82
CA ASP A 95 -15.89 4.69 11.55
C ASP A 95 -15.08 3.53 12.15
N ILE A 96 -13.74 3.65 12.14
CA ILE A 96 -12.85 2.62 12.67
C ILE A 96 -12.11 3.17 13.89
N ASP A 97 -12.08 2.36 14.95
CA ASP A 97 -11.57 2.71 16.28
C ASP A 97 -10.02 2.68 16.33
N PHE A 98 -9.40 3.50 15.46
CA PHE A 98 -8.01 3.92 15.61
C PHE A 98 -7.95 5.19 16.44
N LYS A 99 -6.93 5.32 17.30
CA LYS A 99 -6.65 6.59 18.00
C LYS A 99 -6.35 7.68 16.97
N GLU A 100 -6.59 8.94 17.31
CA GLU A 100 -6.35 10.04 16.37
C GLU A 100 -4.89 10.12 15.91
N GLU A 101 -3.93 9.84 16.80
CA GLU A 101 -2.51 9.79 16.44
C GLU A 101 -2.22 8.66 15.42
N GLU A 102 -2.89 7.49 15.57
CA GLU A 102 -2.77 6.39 14.62
C GLU A 102 -3.39 6.75 13.26
N LYS A 103 -4.56 7.43 13.24
CA LYS A 103 -5.19 7.89 12.00
C LYS A 103 -4.30 8.89 11.26
N ILE A 104 -3.74 9.85 11.97
CA ILE A 104 -2.78 10.82 11.42
C ILE A 104 -1.59 10.08 10.81
N MET A 105 -0.97 9.17 11.55
CA MET A 105 0.17 8.37 11.10
C MET A 105 -0.15 7.57 9.84
N ILE A 106 -1.31 6.92 9.78
CA ILE A 106 -1.77 6.15 8.60
C ILE A 106 -1.90 7.09 7.40
N LEU A 107 -2.57 8.22 7.57
CA LEU A 107 -2.83 9.17 6.49
C LEU A 107 -1.54 9.84 5.98
N GLU A 108 -0.62 10.20 6.87
CA GLU A 108 0.70 10.73 6.52
C GLU A 108 1.54 9.70 5.76
N ALA A 109 1.54 8.44 6.19
CA ALA A 109 2.23 7.39 5.46
C ALA A 109 1.63 7.17 4.06
N ILE A 110 0.30 7.23 3.91
CA ILE A 110 -0.37 7.09 2.61
C ILE A 110 -0.01 8.25 1.67
N ILE A 111 -0.07 9.49 2.11
CA ILE A 111 0.23 10.63 1.24
C ILE A 111 1.71 10.67 0.84
N ASN A 112 2.60 10.16 1.70
CA ASN A 112 4.04 10.18 1.52
C ASN A 112 4.64 8.84 1.03
N HIS A 113 3.84 7.80 0.73
CA HIS A 113 4.35 6.45 0.42
C HIS A 113 5.29 6.39 -0.81
N ARG A 114 5.36 7.46 -1.59
CA ARG A 114 6.30 7.62 -2.72
C ARG A 114 7.61 8.30 -2.33
N ASN A 115 7.72 8.83 -1.11
CA ASN A 115 8.90 9.53 -0.60
C ASN A 115 9.58 8.70 0.49
N CYS A 116 10.83 8.28 0.23
CA CYS A 116 11.61 7.46 1.17
C CYS A 116 12.38 8.27 2.23
N GLU A 117 12.38 9.60 2.15
CA GLU A 117 13.32 10.44 2.93
C GLU A 117 12.69 11.10 4.17
N SER A 118 11.37 10.98 4.40
CA SER A 118 10.70 11.80 5.41
C SER A 118 10.79 11.28 6.85
N ASN A 119 10.73 9.98 7.08
CA ASN A 119 10.90 9.32 8.38
C ASN A 119 11.06 7.79 8.23
N ASP A 120 11.36 7.08 9.33
CA ASP A 120 11.56 5.63 9.32
C ASP A 120 10.35 4.86 8.80
N LEU A 121 9.13 5.24 9.17
CA LEU A 121 7.91 4.58 8.71
C LEU A 121 7.75 4.73 7.20
N ASN A 122 7.89 5.94 6.67
CA ASN A 122 7.74 6.19 5.24
C ASN A 122 8.83 5.46 4.42
N ALA A 123 10.06 5.38 4.94
CA ALA A 123 11.12 4.60 4.31
C ALA A 123 10.79 3.10 4.27
N ILE A 124 10.21 2.54 5.35
CA ILE A 124 9.74 1.16 5.41
C ILE A 124 8.61 0.94 4.41
N ILE A 125 7.59 1.79 4.41
CA ILE A 125 6.44 1.70 3.51
C ILE A 125 6.88 1.77 2.04
N TYR A 126 7.73 2.74 1.67
CA TYR A 126 8.29 2.85 0.33
C TYR A 126 9.04 1.57 -0.08
N LYS A 127 9.91 1.05 0.81
CA LYS A 127 10.75 -0.12 0.52
C LYS A 127 9.90 -1.39 0.41
N SER A 128 8.95 -1.59 1.32
CA SER A 128 8.08 -2.78 1.34
C SER A 128 7.16 -2.84 0.10
N ASP A 129 6.66 -1.69 -0.39
CA ASP A 129 5.91 -1.64 -1.65
C ASP A 129 6.75 -2.14 -2.84
N LYS A 130 8.05 -1.84 -2.89
CA LYS A 130 8.94 -2.35 -3.94
C LYS A 130 9.27 -3.84 -3.74
N LEU A 131 9.56 -4.25 -2.50
CA LEU A 131 9.94 -5.62 -2.17
C LEU A 131 8.78 -6.62 -2.30
N SER A 132 7.52 -6.17 -2.22
CA SER A 132 6.35 -7.00 -2.48
C SER A 132 6.18 -7.40 -3.96
N ARG A 133 6.99 -6.83 -4.87
CA ARG A 133 6.95 -7.15 -6.29
C ARG A 133 7.94 -8.27 -6.62
N ALA A 134 7.46 -9.35 -7.21
CA ALA A 134 8.29 -10.49 -7.61
C ALA A 134 9.00 -10.20 -8.96
N CYS A 135 9.83 -9.13 -9.01
CA CYS A 135 10.53 -8.73 -10.23
C CYS A 135 11.51 -9.80 -10.72
N TYR A 136 12.06 -10.62 -9.82
CA TYR A 136 12.97 -11.74 -10.12
C TYR A 136 12.33 -12.84 -11.00
N LYS A 137 11.00 -12.89 -11.13
CA LYS A 137 10.27 -13.83 -12.02
C LYS A 137 9.27 -13.13 -12.94
N CYS A 138 9.39 -11.80 -13.10
CA CYS A 138 8.43 -11.01 -13.88
C CYS A 138 8.59 -11.29 -15.38
N ARG A 139 7.50 -11.66 -16.04
CA ARG A 139 7.48 -11.91 -17.50
C ARG A 139 7.65 -10.64 -18.31
N ALA A 140 7.17 -9.49 -17.79
CA ALA A 140 7.28 -8.16 -18.42
C ALA A 140 8.56 -7.39 -17.97
N ALA A 141 9.62 -8.10 -17.54
CA ALA A 141 10.83 -7.45 -17.02
C ALA A 141 11.56 -6.61 -18.07
N LYS A 142 11.48 -6.98 -19.36
CA LYS A 142 12.12 -6.28 -20.47
C LYS A 142 11.44 -4.94 -20.77
N GLU A 143 10.13 -4.90 -20.72
CA GLU A 143 9.27 -3.74 -21.00
C GLU A 143 9.07 -2.85 -19.77
N CYS A 144 9.58 -3.26 -18.60
CA CYS A 144 9.41 -2.55 -17.35
C CYS A 144 10.23 -1.26 -17.31
N ASN A 145 9.57 -0.14 -17.07
CA ASN A 145 10.17 1.19 -16.97
C ASN A 145 10.82 1.51 -15.61
N TRP A 146 10.79 0.58 -14.64
CA TRP A 146 11.51 0.75 -13.39
C TRP A 146 13.02 0.55 -13.60
N THR A 147 13.82 1.40 -12.95
CA THR A 147 15.27 1.20 -12.90
C THR A 147 15.62 -0.10 -12.15
N LEU A 148 16.80 -0.66 -12.39
CA LEU A 148 17.26 -1.88 -11.72
C LEU A 148 17.25 -1.74 -10.20
N GLU A 149 17.58 -0.56 -9.68
CA GLU A 149 17.58 -0.26 -8.22
C GLU A 149 16.19 -0.33 -7.59
N LYS A 150 15.14 -0.05 -8.36
CA LYS A 150 13.76 -0.13 -7.90
C LYS A 150 13.16 -1.52 -7.99
N ARG A 151 13.79 -2.43 -8.77
CA ARG A 151 13.28 -3.78 -8.98
C ARG A 151 13.72 -4.70 -7.85
N ASN A 152 12.80 -5.51 -7.38
CA ASN A 152 13.10 -6.60 -6.43
C ASN A 152 13.63 -7.81 -7.22
N LEU A 153 14.95 -7.87 -7.43
CA LEU A 153 15.60 -8.90 -8.24
C LEU A 153 16.05 -10.12 -7.43
N GLU A 154 15.92 -10.09 -6.10
CA GLU A 154 16.33 -11.14 -5.17
C GLU A 154 15.22 -11.43 -4.17
N ILE A 155 15.16 -12.65 -3.64
CA ILE A 155 14.28 -12.99 -2.53
C ILE A 155 14.90 -12.45 -1.23
N LYS A 156 14.23 -11.50 -0.58
CA LYS A 156 14.66 -10.87 0.69
C LYS A 156 13.67 -11.10 1.83
N TYR A 157 12.36 -11.27 1.48
CA TYR A 157 11.27 -11.51 2.40
C TYR A 157 10.30 -12.53 1.83
#